data_ce2d200071210cc06b882b72642a9c26
#
_entry.id   ce2d200071210cc06b882b72642a9c26
#
_cell.length_a   1.000
_cell.length_b   1.000
_cell.length_c   1.000
_cell.angle_alpha   90.00
_cell.angle_beta   90.00
_cell.angle_gamma   90.00
#
_symmetry.space_group_name_H-M   'P 1'
#
loop_
_entity.id
_entity.type
_entity.pdbx_description
1 polymer ?
#
loop_
_entity_poly.entity_id
_entity_poly.type
_entity_poly.pdbx_seq_one_letter_code
_entity_poly.pdbx_strand_id
1 'polypeptide(L)'
;MLMIGVCVVVMMLGYTAMIICGYVIAGHRARSAADLAALSGATTAGQGGDACAAARRNARAHLARVTSCERVGDQIDYVVSVTATVSTLVHTPGLPRQVSATAHAGSEEVGG
;
A
#
# COMPACT_ATOMS: atom_id res chain seq x y z
N MET A 1 13.32 8.20 43.09
CA MET A 1 12.14 8.78 42.41
C MET A 1 12.47 9.39 41.04
N LEU A 2 13.59 10.09 40.93
CA LEU A 2 13.98 10.65 39.64
C LEU A 2 14.26 9.58 38.59
N MET A 3 14.89 8.46 38.99
CA MET A 3 15.19 7.35 38.08
C MET A 3 13.93 6.68 37.55
N ILE A 4 12.93 6.52 38.39
CA ILE A 4 11.65 5.90 37.98
C ILE A 4 10.96 6.80 36.96
N GLY A 5 10.95 8.10 37.20
CA GLY A 5 10.38 9.06 36.26
C GLY A 5 11.07 9.05 34.89
N VAL A 6 12.38 8.98 34.89
CA VAL A 6 13.17 8.90 33.65
C VAL A 6 12.87 7.60 32.90
N CYS A 7 12.80 6.48 33.61
CA CYS A 7 12.47 5.18 32.99
C CYS A 7 11.09 5.20 32.34
N VAL A 8 10.09 5.77 33.03
CA VAL A 8 8.74 5.88 32.48
C VAL A 8 8.72 6.71 31.20
N VAL A 9 9.41 7.87 31.20
CA VAL A 9 9.49 8.73 30.04
C VAL A 9 10.15 8.01 28.86
N VAL A 10 11.26 7.31 29.09
CA VAL A 10 11.97 6.57 28.06
C VAL A 10 11.08 5.46 27.49
N MET A 11 10.35 4.76 28.34
CA MET A 11 9.43 3.70 27.89
C MET A 11 8.31 4.27 27.02
N MET A 12 7.74 5.42 27.41
CA MET A 12 6.68 6.05 26.63
C MET A 12 7.19 6.51 25.25
N LEU A 13 8.39 7.07 25.20
CA LEU A 13 9.00 7.48 23.94
C LEU A 13 9.27 6.29 23.03
N GLY A 14 9.80 5.19 23.61
CA GLY A 14 10.05 3.98 22.85
C GLY A 14 8.77 3.36 22.29
N TYR A 15 7.72 3.33 23.09
CA TYR A 15 6.42 2.82 22.65
C TYR A 15 5.83 3.64 21.51
N THR A 16 5.88 4.96 21.65
CA THR A 16 5.39 5.88 20.59
C THR A 16 6.18 5.68 19.30
N ALA A 17 7.51 5.54 19.39
CA ALA A 17 8.35 5.32 18.23
C ALA A 17 7.99 4.00 17.53
N MET A 18 7.72 2.94 18.27
CA MET A 18 7.31 1.67 17.69
C MET A 18 6.00 1.77 16.93
N ILE A 19 5.02 2.49 17.46
CA ILE A 19 3.74 2.68 16.78
C ILE A 19 3.95 3.46 15.47
N ILE A 20 4.70 4.54 15.50
CA ILE A 20 4.98 5.35 14.33
C ILE A 20 5.70 4.53 13.25
N CYS A 21 6.72 3.75 13.64
CA CYS A 21 7.44 2.88 12.70
C CYS A 21 6.51 1.85 12.07
N GLY A 22 5.63 1.26 12.86
CA GLY A 22 4.66 0.28 12.37
C GLY A 22 3.77 0.86 11.27
N TYR A 23 3.26 2.07 11.46
CA TYR A 23 2.42 2.73 10.45
C TYR A 23 3.21 3.15 9.22
N VAL A 24 4.44 3.64 9.39
CA VAL A 24 5.29 4.02 8.28
C VAL A 24 5.62 2.81 7.41
N ILE A 25 5.97 1.69 8.03
CA ILE A 25 6.26 0.44 7.30
C ILE A 25 5.01 -0.06 6.56
N ALA A 26 3.85 -0.04 7.22
CA ALA A 26 2.61 -0.45 6.59
C ALA A 26 2.26 0.45 5.40
N GLY A 27 2.47 1.77 5.54
CA GLY A 27 2.28 2.72 4.46
C GLY A 27 3.18 2.43 3.27
N HIS A 28 4.46 2.14 3.51
CA HIS A 28 5.39 1.77 2.46
C HIS A 28 5.01 0.47 1.78
N ARG A 29 4.56 -0.51 2.55
CA ARG A 29 4.08 -1.79 1.99
C ARG A 29 2.87 -1.60 1.10
N ALA A 30 1.89 -0.82 1.57
CA ALA A 30 0.68 -0.56 0.80
C ALA A 30 1.01 0.14 -0.51
N ARG A 31 1.88 1.14 -0.47
CA ARG A 31 2.28 1.86 -1.66
C ARG A 31 3.07 0.98 -2.62
N SER A 32 4.02 0.21 -2.12
CA SER A 32 4.79 -0.73 -2.93
C SER A 32 3.89 -1.77 -3.59
N ALA A 33 2.96 -2.33 -2.81
CA ALA A 33 2.01 -3.32 -3.33
C ALA A 33 1.10 -2.70 -4.39
N ALA A 34 0.62 -1.47 -4.16
CA ALA A 34 -0.21 -0.77 -5.13
C ALA A 34 0.54 -0.47 -6.42
N ASP A 35 1.79 0.01 -6.31
CA ASP A 35 2.63 0.30 -7.46
C ASP A 35 2.88 -0.95 -8.31
N LEU A 36 3.27 -2.04 -7.66
CA LEU A 36 3.54 -3.30 -8.35
C LEU A 36 2.26 -3.90 -8.94
N ALA A 37 1.15 -3.82 -8.21
CA ALA A 37 -0.13 -4.30 -8.70
C ALA A 37 -0.61 -3.50 -9.90
N ALA A 38 -0.50 -2.18 -9.85
CA ALA A 38 -0.86 -1.31 -10.96
C ALA A 38 0.00 -1.58 -12.19
N LEU A 39 1.30 -1.74 -11.98
CA LEU A 39 2.24 -2.07 -13.07
C LEU A 39 1.93 -3.42 -13.69
N SER A 40 1.67 -4.42 -12.86
CA SER A 40 1.28 -5.76 -13.32
C SER A 40 -0.02 -5.70 -14.11
N GLY A 41 -1.00 -4.94 -13.61
CA GLY A 41 -2.26 -4.74 -14.30
C GLY A 41 -2.08 -4.05 -15.64
N ALA A 42 -1.27 -3.01 -15.69
CA ALA A 42 -1.01 -2.27 -16.93
C ALA A 42 -0.30 -3.15 -17.96
N THR A 43 0.67 -3.94 -17.54
CA THR A 43 1.38 -4.87 -18.42
C THR A 43 0.42 -5.90 -19.01
N THR A 44 -0.45 -6.47 -18.16
CA THR A 44 -1.43 -7.45 -18.60
C THR A 44 -2.46 -6.83 -19.54
N ALA A 45 -2.90 -5.61 -19.25
CA ALA A 45 -3.83 -4.89 -20.13
C ALA A 45 -3.22 -4.65 -21.51
N GLY A 46 -1.93 -4.32 -21.56
CA GLY A 46 -1.22 -4.15 -22.82
C GLY A 46 -1.16 -5.40 -23.65
N GLN A 47 -1.25 -6.57 -23.01
CA GLN A 47 -1.28 -7.87 -23.67
C GLN A 47 -2.69 -8.38 -23.94
N GLY A 48 -3.70 -7.57 -23.66
CA GLY A 48 -5.11 -7.95 -23.85
C GLY A 48 -5.71 -8.76 -22.71
N GLY A 49 -5.02 -8.90 -21.59
CA GLY A 49 -5.51 -9.65 -20.46
C GLY A 49 -6.30 -8.82 -19.46
N ASP A 50 -6.77 -9.48 -18.40
CA ASP A 50 -7.52 -8.84 -17.32
C ASP A 50 -6.56 -8.14 -16.36
N ALA A 51 -6.53 -6.81 -16.45
CA ALA A 51 -5.64 -5.99 -15.65
C ALA A 51 -5.91 -6.13 -14.15
N CYS A 52 -7.17 -6.10 -13.76
CA CYS A 52 -7.53 -6.16 -12.34
C CYS A 52 -7.27 -7.53 -11.72
N ALA A 53 -7.44 -8.61 -12.48
CA ALA A 53 -7.09 -9.95 -11.99
C ALA A 53 -5.59 -10.06 -11.76
N ALA A 54 -4.77 -9.54 -12.66
CA ALA A 54 -3.32 -9.53 -12.51
C ALA A 54 -2.89 -8.69 -11.30
N ALA A 55 -3.52 -7.53 -11.13
CA ALA A 55 -3.25 -6.67 -9.99
C ALA A 55 -3.56 -7.36 -8.67
N ARG A 56 -4.68 -8.06 -8.59
CA ARG A 56 -5.07 -8.79 -7.38
C ARG A 56 -4.09 -9.92 -7.06
N ARG A 57 -3.65 -10.66 -8.08
CA ARG A 57 -2.67 -11.74 -7.87
C ARG A 57 -1.35 -11.21 -7.36
N ASN A 58 -0.89 -10.10 -7.93
CA ASN A 58 0.35 -9.47 -7.50
C ASN A 58 0.25 -8.96 -6.07
N ALA A 59 -0.86 -8.30 -5.74
CA ALA A 59 -1.09 -7.79 -4.39
C ALA A 59 -1.10 -8.92 -3.35
N ARG A 60 -1.73 -10.05 -3.66
CA ARG A 60 -1.75 -11.20 -2.76
C ARG A 60 -0.35 -11.74 -2.49
N ALA A 61 0.51 -11.75 -3.51
CA ALA A 61 1.90 -12.18 -3.34
C ALA A 61 2.66 -11.28 -2.37
N HIS A 62 2.23 -10.04 -2.23
CA HIS A 62 2.84 -9.09 -1.30
C HIS A 62 2.03 -8.90 -0.01
N LEU A 63 1.15 -9.84 0.30
CA LEU A 63 0.32 -9.83 1.51
C LEU A 63 -0.56 -8.57 1.60
N ALA A 64 -0.97 -8.05 0.47
CA ALA A 64 -1.86 -6.90 0.37
C ALA A 64 -3.18 -7.33 -0.26
N ARG A 65 -4.20 -6.49 -0.08
CA ARG A 65 -5.50 -6.72 -0.68
C ARG A 65 -5.85 -5.55 -1.58
N VAL A 66 -6.30 -5.83 -2.79
CA VAL A 66 -6.82 -4.80 -3.67
C VAL A 66 -8.26 -4.51 -3.28
N THR A 67 -8.52 -3.30 -2.81
CA THR A 67 -9.85 -2.86 -2.42
C THR A 67 -10.55 -2.11 -3.55
N SER A 68 -9.77 -1.59 -4.51
CA SER A 68 -10.31 -0.89 -5.67
C SER A 68 -9.37 -1.08 -6.83
N CYS A 69 -9.92 -1.40 -7.99
CA CYS A 69 -9.15 -1.50 -9.23
C CYS A 69 -10.02 -0.98 -10.36
N GLU A 70 -9.47 -0.05 -11.12
CA GLU A 70 -10.19 0.56 -12.23
C GLU A 70 -9.25 0.71 -13.42
N ARG A 71 -9.75 0.35 -14.58
CA ARG A 71 -9.06 0.58 -15.84
C ARG A 71 -9.85 1.59 -16.63
N VAL A 72 -9.20 2.70 -16.98
CA VAL A 72 -9.81 3.79 -17.73
C VAL A 72 -9.04 3.96 -19.04
N GLY A 73 -9.76 4.15 -20.12
CA GLY A 73 -9.17 4.37 -21.43
C GLY A 73 -9.46 3.25 -22.41
N ASP A 74 -8.82 3.31 -23.57
CA ASP A 74 -8.99 2.31 -24.64
C ASP A 74 -7.79 1.35 -24.67
N GLN A 75 -7.65 0.60 -25.77
CA GLN A 75 -6.56 -0.37 -25.88
C GLN A 75 -5.18 0.25 -26.11
N ILE A 76 -5.15 1.51 -26.52
CA ILE A 76 -3.90 2.21 -26.83
C ILE A 76 -3.50 3.10 -25.67
N ASP A 77 -4.46 3.88 -25.17
CA ASP A 77 -4.25 4.79 -24.04
C ASP A 77 -5.14 4.34 -22.88
N TYR A 78 -4.53 3.74 -21.88
CA TYR A 78 -5.25 3.28 -20.71
C TYR A 78 -4.46 3.57 -19.43
N VAL A 79 -5.18 3.70 -18.35
CA VAL A 79 -4.59 3.86 -17.02
C VAL A 79 -5.27 2.86 -16.09
N VAL A 80 -4.47 2.10 -15.38
CA VAL A 80 -4.95 1.17 -14.37
C VAL A 80 -4.69 1.80 -13.01
N SER A 81 -5.75 2.03 -12.26
CA SER A 81 -5.68 2.59 -10.91
C SER A 81 -5.96 1.49 -9.91
N VAL A 82 -5.05 1.27 -8.99
CA VAL A 82 -5.18 0.20 -7.99
C VAL A 82 -5.01 0.80 -6.61
N THR A 83 -5.95 0.49 -5.72
CA THR A 83 -5.84 0.79 -4.31
C THR A 83 -5.56 -0.50 -3.57
N ALA A 84 -4.42 -0.58 -2.93
CA ALA A 84 -4.04 -1.73 -2.13
C ALA A 84 -4.09 -1.39 -0.65
N THR A 85 -4.51 -2.34 0.15
CA THR A 85 -4.65 -2.20 1.60
C THR A 85 -3.81 -3.26 2.29
N VAL A 86 -3.05 -2.83 3.29
CA VAL A 86 -2.21 -3.70 4.10
C VAL A 86 -2.63 -3.55 5.56
N SER A 87 -2.74 -4.67 6.26
CA SER A 87 -3.02 -4.65 7.69
C SER A 87 -1.78 -4.19 8.46
N THR A 88 -1.98 -3.33 9.45
CA THR A 88 -0.89 -2.93 10.32
C THR A 88 -0.56 -4.05 11.30
N LEU A 89 0.71 -4.17 11.64
CA LEU A 89 1.16 -5.16 12.61
C LEU A 89 0.87 -4.71 14.05
N VAL A 90 0.61 -3.44 14.24
CA VAL A 90 0.35 -2.87 15.56
C VAL A 90 -1.14 -2.62 15.71
N HIS A 91 -1.73 -3.24 16.72
CA HIS A 91 -3.14 -3.03 17.06
C HIS A 91 -3.23 -2.06 18.23
N THR A 92 -3.59 -0.83 17.94
CA THR A 92 -3.83 0.17 18.99
C THR A 92 -5.29 0.58 18.94
N PRO A 93 -6.01 0.52 20.08
CA PRO A 93 -7.40 0.95 20.12
C PRO A 93 -7.55 2.39 19.65
N GLY A 94 -8.53 2.64 18.80
CA GLY A 94 -8.81 3.96 18.27
C GLY A 94 -8.01 4.34 17.03
N LEU A 95 -7.06 3.50 16.59
CA LEU A 95 -6.28 3.74 15.38
C LEU A 95 -6.68 2.77 14.27
N PRO A 96 -6.53 3.14 13.00
CA PRO A 96 -6.84 2.24 11.89
C PRO A 96 -5.96 0.99 11.91
N ARG A 97 -6.58 -0.14 11.60
CA ARG A 97 -5.86 -1.42 11.49
C ARG A 97 -5.30 -1.66 10.11
N GLN A 98 -5.69 -0.83 9.16
CA GLN A 98 -5.31 -0.99 7.76
C GLN A 98 -4.80 0.32 7.20
N VAL A 99 -3.82 0.21 6.33
CA VAL A 99 -3.26 1.35 5.61
C VAL A 99 -3.46 1.09 4.12
N SER A 100 -3.95 2.09 3.41
CA SER A 100 -4.21 1.98 1.98
C SER A 100 -3.34 2.94 1.20
N ALA A 101 -3.00 2.55 -0.02
CA ALA A 101 -2.31 3.42 -0.96
C ALA A 101 -2.86 3.17 -2.36
N THR A 102 -2.90 4.22 -3.17
CA THR A 102 -3.39 4.14 -4.54
C THR A 102 -2.23 4.42 -5.49
N ALA A 103 -2.12 3.59 -6.53
CA ALA A 103 -1.12 3.76 -7.57
C ALA A 103 -1.80 3.74 -8.94
N HIS A 104 -1.18 4.42 -9.88
CA HIS A 104 -1.67 4.49 -11.26
C HIS A 104 -0.54 4.06 -12.20
N ALA A 105 -0.86 3.20 -13.14
CA ALA A 105 0.07 2.81 -14.20
C ALA A 105 -0.67 2.79 -15.52
N GLY A 106 -0.01 3.21 -16.58
CA GLY A 106 -0.64 3.30 -17.88
C GLY A 106 0.30 2.98 -19.02
N SER A 107 -0.28 2.86 -20.21
CA SER A 107 0.48 2.63 -21.43
C SER A 107 1.19 3.89 -21.88
N GLU A 108 0.68 5.04 -21.48
CA GLU A 108 1.29 6.29 -21.82
C GLU A 108 2.45 6.57 -20.90
N GLU A 109 3.64 6.59 -21.46
CA GLU A 109 4.75 7.14 -20.72
C GLU A 109 4.41 8.58 -20.43
N VAL A 110 4.02 8.84 -19.22
CA VAL A 110 3.88 10.22 -18.82
C VAL A 110 5.27 10.82 -18.90
N GLY A 111 5.54 11.40 -20.01
CA GLY A 111 6.82 12.04 -20.25
C GLY A 111 6.95 13.23 -19.32
N GLY A 112 7.41 12.98 -18.22
CA GLY A 112 7.55 14.08 -17.26
C GLY A 112 7.43 13.56 -15.97
#